data_82d8c8e83c8d3844a4d9ba7776e36120
#
_entry.id   82d8c8e83c8d3844a4d9ba7776e36120
#
_cell.length_a   1.000
_cell.length_b   1.000
_cell.length_c   1.000
_cell.angle_alpha   90.00
_cell.angle_beta   90.00
_cell.angle_gamma   90.00
#
_symmetry.space_group_name_H-M   'P 1'
#
loop_
_entity.id
_entity.type
_entity.pdbx_description
1 polymer ?
#
loop_
_entity_poly.entity_id
_entity_poly.type
_entity_poly.pdbx_seq_one_letter_code
_entity_poly.pdbx_strand_id
1 'polypeptide(L)'
;MNIKKLLGKKLQEIRKKKKLTQEYVAEFVGIETSSISNIENGKYYPSAENLEKIMQILNITPSELFLFESLNKKEILIDEMLSSMKDDEKLTKLMYNFYLSIKHSI
;
A
#
# COMPACT_ATOMS: atom_id res chain seq x y z
N MET A 1 15.94 -4.09 4.58
CA MET A 1 14.67 -3.37 4.37
C MET A 1 14.84 -1.91 4.78
N ASN A 2 14.40 -0.97 3.94
CA ASN A 2 14.46 0.45 4.26
C ASN A 2 13.03 0.97 4.49
N ILE A 3 12.63 1.03 5.75
CA ILE A 3 11.28 1.41 6.14
C ILE A 3 10.93 2.85 5.75
N LYS A 4 11.91 3.75 5.77
CA LYS A 4 11.68 5.15 5.36
C LYS A 4 11.28 5.23 3.89
N LYS A 5 11.97 4.49 3.04
CA LYS A 5 11.66 4.44 1.60
C LYS A 5 10.33 3.76 1.34
N LEU A 6 10.05 2.66 2.02
CA LEU A 6 8.79 1.95 1.87
C LEU A 6 7.61 2.82 2.29
N LEU A 7 7.72 3.47 3.44
CA LEU A 7 6.69 4.37 3.94
C LEU A 7 6.48 5.55 2.99
N GLY A 8 7.56 6.20 2.58
CA GLY A 8 7.48 7.35 1.70
C GLY A 8 6.83 7.02 0.36
N LYS A 9 7.23 5.90 -0.23
CA LYS A 9 6.67 5.42 -1.49
C LYS A 9 5.18 5.12 -1.35
N LYS A 10 4.79 4.48 -0.26
CA LYS A 10 3.39 4.16 0.01
C LYS A 10 2.54 5.41 0.16
N LEU A 11 3.03 6.38 0.91
CA LEU A 11 2.35 7.66 1.08
C LEU A 11 2.17 8.38 -0.26
N GLN A 12 3.21 8.39 -1.09
CA GLN A 12 3.14 8.99 -2.42
C GLN A 12 2.10 8.29 -3.30
N GLU A 13 2.11 6.98 -3.33
CA GLU A 13 1.16 6.19 -4.12
C GLU A 13 -0.28 6.49 -3.71
N ILE A 14 -0.55 6.52 -2.41
CA ILE A 14 -1.89 6.79 -1.89
C ILE A 14 -2.30 8.23 -2.24
N ARG A 15 -1.39 9.19 -2.03
CA ARG A 15 -1.65 10.60 -2.35
C ARG A 15 -2.03 10.77 -3.82
N LYS A 16 -1.24 10.21 -4.73
CA LYS A 16 -1.49 10.28 -6.17
C LYS A 16 -2.79 9.61 -6.56
N LYS A 17 -3.07 8.46 -5.95
CA LYS A 17 -4.31 7.72 -6.20
C LYS A 17 -5.53 8.55 -5.80
N LYS A 18 -5.42 9.36 -4.77
CA LYS A 18 -6.47 10.26 -4.31
C LYS A 18 -6.45 11.61 -5.02
N LYS A 19 -5.53 11.78 -5.97
CA LYS A 19 -5.40 13.00 -6.79
C LYS A 19 -5.14 14.25 -5.95
N LEU A 20 -4.34 14.10 -4.89
CA LEU A 20 -3.94 15.20 -4.03
C LEU A 20 -2.52 15.64 -4.40
N THR A 21 -2.26 16.95 -4.29
CA THR A 21 -0.91 17.50 -4.51
C THR A 21 -0.10 17.46 -3.21
N GLN A 22 1.22 17.54 -3.35
CA GLN A 22 2.09 17.67 -2.18
C GLN A 22 1.79 18.96 -1.41
N GLU A 23 1.51 20.04 -2.12
CA GLU A 23 1.17 21.34 -1.51
C GLU A 23 -0.09 21.24 -0.65
N TYR A 24 -1.11 20.56 -1.16
CA TYR A 24 -2.35 20.38 -0.43
C TYR A 24 -2.15 19.61 0.87
N VAL A 25 -1.40 18.51 0.79
CA VAL A 25 -1.08 17.71 1.98
C VAL A 25 -0.24 18.51 2.98
N ALA A 26 0.78 19.21 2.48
CA ALA A 26 1.67 20.02 3.30
C ALA A 26 0.89 21.12 4.05
N GLU A 27 -0.03 21.78 3.36
CA GLU A 27 -0.87 22.82 3.96
C GLU A 27 -1.74 22.25 5.08
N PHE A 28 -2.36 21.11 4.86
CA PHE A 28 -3.18 20.46 5.90
C PHE A 28 -2.35 20.07 7.12
N VAL A 29 -1.17 19.49 6.89
CA VAL A 29 -0.29 19.05 7.97
C VAL A 29 0.36 20.24 8.71
N GLY A 30 0.54 21.35 8.01
CA GLY A 30 1.19 22.54 8.58
C GLY A 30 2.72 22.49 8.45
N ILE A 31 3.23 21.86 7.40
CA ILE A 31 4.67 21.77 7.12
C ILE A 31 4.96 22.25 5.71
N GLU A 32 6.24 22.42 5.41
CA GLU A 32 6.69 22.82 4.07
C GLU A 32 6.41 21.73 3.05
N THR A 33 6.12 22.13 1.81
CA THR A 33 5.96 21.18 0.70
C THR A 33 7.22 20.34 0.51
N SER A 34 8.38 20.95 0.67
CA SER A 34 9.67 20.23 0.59
C SER A 34 9.78 19.12 1.64
N SER A 35 9.17 19.31 2.81
CA SER A 35 9.13 18.28 3.85
C SER A 35 8.32 17.06 3.40
N ILE A 36 7.17 17.29 2.76
CA ILE A 36 6.38 16.20 2.19
C ILE A 36 7.19 15.47 1.11
N SER A 37 7.84 16.21 0.23
CA SER A 37 8.69 15.63 -0.81
C SER A 37 9.79 14.76 -0.22
N ASN A 38 10.46 15.25 0.82
CA ASN A 38 11.53 14.50 1.50
C ASN A 38 11.01 13.23 2.18
N ILE A 39 9.83 13.27 2.76
CA ILE A 39 9.19 12.09 3.35
C ILE A 39 8.89 11.06 2.25
N GLU A 40 8.29 11.50 1.16
CA GLU A 40 7.92 10.61 0.04
C GLU A 40 9.16 9.99 -0.62
N ASN A 41 10.27 10.71 -0.64
CA ASN A 41 11.53 10.22 -1.20
C ASN A 41 12.35 9.37 -0.22
N GLY A 42 11.85 9.17 0.99
CA GLY A 42 12.52 8.33 1.97
C GLY A 42 13.72 8.96 2.65
N LYS A 43 13.85 10.28 2.59
CA LYS A 43 14.93 10.99 3.27
C LYS A 43 14.66 11.15 4.76
N TYR A 44 13.41 11.40 5.13
CA TYR A 44 12.99 11.61 6.50
C TYR A 44 11.87 10.68 6.87
N TYR A 45 11.86 10.29 8.13
CA TYR A 45 10.69 9.70 8.76
C TYR A 45 9.84 10.85 9.29
N PRO A 46 8.54 10.88 9.02
CA PRO A 46 7.69 11.91 9.62
C PRO A 46 7.61 11.71 11.13
N SER A 47 7.42 12.79 11.87
CA SER A 47 7.10 12.66 13.29
C SER A 47 5.76 11.93 13.45
N ALA A 48 5.50 11.37 14.64
CA ALA A 48 4.22 10.71 14.90
C ALA A 48 3.04 11.65 14.67
N GLU A 49 3.17 12.90 15.10
CA GLU A 49 2.12 13.90 14.90
C GLU A 49 1.87 14.21 13.43
N ASN A 50 2.93 14.39 12.66
CA ASN A 50 2.82 14.67 11.23
C ASN A 50 2.26 13.47 10.48
N LEU A 51 2.69 12.26 10.83
CA LEU A 51 2.19 11.04 10.23
C LEU A 51 0.68 10.89 10.47
N GLU A 52 0.25 11.18 11.68
CA GLU A 52 -1.17 11.14 12.04
C GLU A 52 -1.99 12.09 11.16
N LYS A 53 -1.51 13.33 10.98
CA LYS A 53 -2.18 14.31 10.14
C LYS A 53 -2.17 13.91 8.66
N ILE A 54 -1.07 13.33 8.20
CA ILE A 54 -1.00 12.80 6.83
C ILE A 54 -2.04 11.70 6.64
N MET A 55 -2.14 10.77 7.59
CA MET A 55 -3.14 9.70 7.53
C MET A 55 -4.56 10.26 7.53
N GLN A 56 -4.80 11.32 8.30
CA GLN A 56 -6.11 11.98 8.32
C GLN A 56 -6.48 12.57 6.96
N ILE A 57 -5.58 13.33 6.34
CA ILE A 57 -5.88 13.95 5.04
C ILE A 57 -5.99 12.90 3.92
N LEU A 58 -5.23 11.82 4.02
CA LEU A 58 -5.31 10.72 3.06
C LEU A 58 -6.47 9.77 3.36
N ASN A 59 -7.09 9.91 4.51
CA ASN A 59 -8.19 9.07 4.98
C ASN A 59 -7.85 7.58 4.94
N ILE A 60 -6.72 7.24 5.55
CA ILE A 60 -6.24 5.87 5.64
C ILE A 60 -5.97 5.47 7.09
N THR A 61 -6.03 4.17 7.35
CA THR A 61 -5.71 3.60 8.65
C THR A 61 -4.25 3.17 8.70
N PRO A 62 -3.68 3.00 9.91
CA PRO A 62 -2.33 2.44 10.03
C PRO A 62 -2.18 1.07 9.35
N SER A 63 -3.22 0.23 9.42
CA SER A 63 -3.21 -1.08 8.75
C SER A 63 -3.01 -0.94 7.26
N GLU A 64 -3.72 -0.02 6.62
CA GLU A 64 -3.60 0.24 5.19
C GLU A 64 -2.21 0.79 4.84
N LEU A 65 -1.71 1.71 5.67
CA LEU A 65 -0.42 2.35 5.42
C LEU A 65 0.74 1.35 5.48
N PHE A 66 0.70 0.44 6.45
CA PHE A 66 1.79 -0.51 6.69
C PHE A 66 1.64 -1.82 5.92
N LEU A 67 0.68 -1.91 4.99
CA LEU A 67 0.62 -2.96 4.00
C LEU A 67 1.56 -2.61 2.85
N PHE A 68 2.84 -2.96 3.01
CA PHE A 68 3.86 -2.63 2.01
C PHE A 68 3.91 -3.64 0.86
N GLU A 69 4.98 -3.60 0.10
CA GLU A 69 5.22 -4.42 -1.08
C GLU A 69 5.02 -5.92 -0.87
N SER A 70 5.16 -6.41 0.37
CA SER A 70 5.02 -7.83 0.67
C SER A 70 3.70 -8.42 0.16
N LEU A 71 2.62 -7.64 0.15
CA LEU A 71 1.32 -8.09 -0.36
C LEU A 71 1.19 -7.97 -1.87
N ASN A 72 2.08 -7.20 -2.50
CA ASN A 72 2.06 -7.00 -3.95
C ASN A 72 3.09 -7.88 -4.67
N LYS A 73 3.92 -8.60 -3.92
CA LYS A 73 4.88 -9.51 -4.54
C LYS A 73 4.17 -10.77 -4.98
N LYS A 74 4.32 -11.09 -6.25
CA LYS A 74 3.72 -12.26 -6.88
C LYS A 74 4.00 -13.54 -6.11
N GLU A 75 5.22 -13.72 -5.65
CA GLU A 75 5.65 -14.92 -4.91
C GLU A 75 4.89 -15.09 -3.61
N ILE A 76 4.67 -14.00 -2.87
CA ILE A 76 3.95 -14.04 -1.60
C ILE A 76 2.47 -14.34 -1.82
N LEU A 77 1.88 -13.73 -2.84
CA LEU A 77 0.48 -13.99 -3.19
C LEU A 77 0.28 -15.44 -3.59
N ILE A 78 1.20 -15.99 -4.37
CA ILE A 78 1.17 -17.39 -4.79
C ILE A 78 1.30 -18.31 -3.57
N ASP A 79 2.27 -18.03 -2.68
CA ASP A 79 2.48 -18.84 -1.48
C ASP A 79 1.27 -18.84 -0.58
N GLU A 80 0.63 -17.69 -0.41
CA GLU A 80 -0.59 -17.57 0.38
C GLU A 80 -1.74 -18.39 -0.22
N MET A 81 -1.92 -18.29 -1.54
CA MET A 81 -2.95 -19.08 -2.23
C MET A 81 -2.68 -20.57 -2.13
N LEU A 82 -1.43 -21.00 -2.33
CA LEU A 82 -1.05 -22.40 -2.22
C LEU A 82 -1.29 -22.93 -0.82
N SER A 83 -0.90 -22.18 0.21
CA SER A 83 -1.11 -22.57 1.60
C SER A 83 -2.58 -22.71 1.93
N SER A 84 -3.41 -21.81 1.44
CA SER A 84 -4.85 -21.83 1.68
C SER A 84 -5.53 -23.00 0.99
N MET A 85 -5.05 -23.38 -0.21
CA MET A 85 -5.65 -24.46 -1.00
C MET A 85 -5.17 -25.85 -0.61
N LYS A 86 -3.98 -25.94 -0.02
CA LYS A 86 -3.29 -27.22 0.22
C LYS A 86 -4.15 -28.24 0.97
N ASP A 87 -4.89 -27.81 1.97
CA ASP A 87 -5.73 -28.68 2.81
C ASP A 87 -7.22 -28.43 2.61
N ASP A 88 -7.60 -27.69 1.56
CA ASP A 88 -8.98 -27.33 1.28
C ASP A 88 -9.33 -27.70 -0.16
N GLU A 89 -9.86 -28.91 -0.31
CA GLU A 89 -10.25 -29.44 -1.63
C GLU A 89 -11.34 -28.61 -2.29
N LYS A 90 -12.30 -28.14 -1.51
CA LYS A 90 -13.40 -27.31 -2.02
C LYS A 90 -12.91 -25.98 -2.56
N LEU A 91 -12.03 -25.33 -1.81
CA LEU A 91 -11.41 -24.08 -2.25
C LEU A 91 -10.58 -24.28 -3.50
N THR A 92 -9.80 -25.38 -3.56
CA THR A 92 -8.98 -25.72 -4.73
C THR A 92 -9.84 -25.87 -5.99
N LYS A 93 -10.95 -26.58 -5.89
CA LYS A 93 -11.86 -26.75 -7.02
C LYS A 93 -12.46 -25.44 -7.49
N LEU A 94 -12.88 -24.61 -6.52
CA LEU A 94 -13.46 -23.31 -6.79
C LEU A 94 -12.46 -22.40 -7.52
N MET A 95 -11.23 -22.35 -7.03
CA MET A 95 -10.18 -21.54 -7.61
C MET A 95 -9.78 -22.03 -9.00
N TYR A 96 -9.75 -23.35 -9.21
CA TYR A 96 -9.46 -23.92 -10.51
C TYR A 96 -10.54 -23.56 -11.52
N ASN A 97 -11.81 -23.65 -11.15
CA ASN A 97 -12.90 -23.24 -12.03
C ASN A 97 -12.85 -21.77 -12.37
N PHE A 98 -12.50 -20.92 -11.40
CA PHE A 98 -12.31 -19.50 -11.62
C PHE A 98 -11.16 -19.23 -12.61
N TYR A 99 -10.05 -19.94 -12.43
CA TYR A 99 -8.90 -19.86 -13.34
C TYR A 99 -9.28 -20.23 -14.77
N LEU A 100 -10.01 -21.31 -14.95
CA LEU A 100 -10.48 -21.74 -16.29
C LEU A 100 -11.39 -20.69 -16.92
N SER A 101 -12.26 -20.10 -16.13
CA SER A 101 -13.17 -19.04 -16.59
C SER A 101 -12.39 -17.84 -17.12
N ILE A 102 -11.36 -17.40 -16.41
CA ILE A 102 -10.51 -16.28 -16.85
C ILE A 102 -9.71 -16.67 -18.08
N LYS A 103 -9.12 -17.86 -18.09
CA LYS A 103 -8.27 -18.33 -19.18
C LYS A 103 -9.05 -18.39 -20.49
N HIS A 104 -10.30 -18.82 -20.46
CA HIS A 104 -11.13 -18.95 -21.65
C HIS A 104 -11.76 -17.63 -22.11
N SER A 105 -11.75 -16.60 -21.27
CA SER A 105 -12.28 -15.28 -21.63
C SER A 105 -11.25 -14.32 -22.21
N ILE A 106 -9.99 -14.69 -22.21
CA ILE A 106 -8.90 -13.83 -22.71
C ILE A 106 -8.60 -14.12 -24.19
#